data_0ca4713240bb4101a0a64f028360cf58
#
_entry.id   0ca4713240bb4101a0a64f028360cf58
#
_cell.length_a   1.000
_cell.length_b   1.000
_cell.length_c   1.000
_cell.angle_alpha   90.00
_cell.angle_beta   90.00
_cell.angle_gamma   90.00
#
_symmetry.space_group_name_H-M   'P 1'
#
loop_
_entity.id
_entity.type
_entity.pdbx_description
1 polymer ?
#
loop_
_entity_poly.entity_id
_entity_poly.type
_entity_poly.pdbx_seq_one_letter_code
_entity_poly.pdbx_strand_id
1 'polypeptide(L)'
;MSRRNAAVKRPVLPDPQFNSRLASMMISRLMKHGKKSTAQRILSDAFSLISERTGGNAVELFETDVKNATPLVEVRARRVGGATYQVPMEVRQERGTAMALRWLVTFSRARNGKSMSQKLAGELMDAANETGSAVKKREDTHKMAEANKAFAHYRY
;
A
#
# COMPACT_ATOMS: atom_id res chain seq x y z
N MET A 1 -18.85 -15.46 13.28
CA MET A 1 -18.06 -15.57 12.03
C MET A 1 -18.58 -16.76 11.22
N SER A 2 -18.78 -16.60 9.92
CA SER A 2 -19.17 -17.70 9.04
C SER A 2 -18.04 -18.72 8.91
N ARG A 3 -18.27 -19.97 9.27
CA ARG A 3 -17.29 -21.05 9.15
C ARG A 3 -17.40 -21.80 7.81
N ARG A 4 -18.56 -21.71 7.14
CA ARG A 4 -18.85 -22.46 5.91
C ARG A 4 -18.52 -21.67 4.64
N ASN A 5 -18.81 -20.37 4.64
CA ASN A 5 -18.62 -19.51 3.47
C ASN A 5 -17.79 -18.27 3.82
N ALA A 6 -16.85 -17.93 2.95
CA ALA A 6 -16.20 -16.64 3.00
C ALA A 6 -17.17 -15.54 2.54
N ALA A 7 -17.13 -14.38 3.19
CA ALA A 7 -17.94 -13.24 2.76
C ALA A 7 -17.57 -12.82 1.33
N VAL A 8 -18.58 -12.55 0.51
CA VAL A 8 -18.36 -12.04 -0.86
C VAL A 8 -17.69 -10.66 -0.78
N LYS A 9 -16.61 -10.49 -1.50
CA LYS A 9 -15.91 -9.20 -1.58
C LYS A 9 -16.78 -8.21 -2.35
N ARG A 10 -17.05 -7.06 -1.74
CA ARG A 10 -17.74 -5.96 -2.42
C ARG A 10 -16.84 -5.36 -3.50
N PRO A 11 -17.37 -5.10 -4.73
CA PRO A 11 -16.60 -4.42 -5.76
C PRO A 11 -16.26 -2.98 -5.31
N VAL A 12 -15.05 -2.56 -5.57
CA VAL A 12 -14.64 -1.17 -5.34
C VAL A 12 -14.97 -0.39 -6.62
N LEU A 13 -15.85 0.58 -6.50
CA LEU A 13 -16.18 1.50 -7.60
C LEU A 13 -15.03 2.50 -7.78
N PRO A 14 -14.73 2.92 -9.02
CA PRO A 14 -13.74 3.97 -9.28
C PRO A 14 -14.18 5.30 -8.65
N ASP A 15 -13.21 6.12 -8.29
CA ASP A 15 -13.48 7.47 -7.79
C ASP A 15 -14.01 8.36 -8.92
N PRO A 16 -15.10 9.16 -8.69
CA PRO A 16 -15.69 9.96 -9.73
C PRO A 16 -14.76 11.05 -10.31
N GLN A 17 -13.85 11.58 -9.50
CA GLN A 17 -12.96 12.67 -9.90
C GLN A 17 -11.79 12.17 -10.76
N PHE A 18 -11.21 11.04 -10.41
CA PHE A 18 -10.00 10.50 -11.04
C PHE A 18 -10.27 9.25 -11.90
N ASN A 19 -11.49 8.74 -11.90
CA ASN A 19 -11.88 7.48 -12.55
C ASN A 19 -10.95 6.30 -12.27
N SER A 20 -10.33 6.30 -11.08
CA SER A 20 -9.35 5.29 -10.64
C SER A 20 -9.86 4.48 -9.45
N ARG A 21 -9.80 3.14 -9.55
CA ARG A 21 -10.11 2.23 -8.44
C ARG A 21 -9.05 2.33 -7.33
N LEU A 22 -7.78 2.56 -7.69
CA LEU A 22 -6.71 2.72 -6.72
C LEU A 22 -6.90 4.00 -5.90
N ALA A 23 -7.34 5.10 -6.52
CA ALA A 23 -7.69 6.33 -5.81
C ALA A 23 -8.81 6.10 -4.79
N SER A 24 -9.89 5.39 -5.17
CA SER A 24 -10.98 5.02 -4.26
C SER A 24 -10.51 4.16 -3.08
N MET A 25 -9.61 3.20 -3.33
CA MET A 25 -8.99 2.39 -2.28
C MET A 25 -8.10 3.23 -1.36
N MET A 26 -7.36 4.19 -1.91
CA MET A 26 -6.50 5.11 -1.14
C MET A 26 -7.33 6.01 -0.23
N ILE A 27 -8.43 6.59 -0.73
CA ILE A 27 -9.38 7.39 0.07
C ILE A 27 -9.90 6.57 1.26
N SER A 28 -10.26 5.32 1.03
CA SER A 28 -10.72 4.42 2.10
C SER A 28 -9.65 4.14 3.16
N ARG A 29 -8.37 4.14 2.79
CA ARG A 29 -7.24 3.98 3.72
C ARG A 29 -6.87 5.27 4.46
N LEU A 30 -7.00 6.42 3.79
CA LEU A 30 -6.79 7.74 4.40
C LEU A 30 -7.88 8.08 5.40
N MET A 31 -9.10 7.64 5.16
CA MET A 31 -10.26 7.96 5.97
C MET A 31 -10.08 7.55 7.44
N LYS A 32 -10.41 8.48 8.34
CA LYS A 32 -10.53 8.24 9.78
C LYS A 32 -11.93 8.68 10.25
N HIS A 33 -12.50 7.97 11.21
CA HIS A 33 -13.79 8.29 11.83
C HIS A 33 -14.95 8.50 10.82
N GLY A 34 -14.90 7.82 9.67
CA GLY A 34 -15.91 7.93 8.62
C GLY A 34 -15.89 9.22 7.79
N LYS A 35 -14.93 10.14 8.02
CA LYS A 35 -14.85 11.44 7.32
C LYS A 35 -14.31 11.27 5.89
N LYS A 36 -15.15 10.75 4.98
CA LYS A 36 -14.75 10.42 3.60
C LYS A 36 -14.43 11.68 2.79
N SER A 37 -15.23 12.74 2.89
CA SER A 37 -15.01 14.00 2.16
C SER A 37 -13.67 14.65 2.50
N THR A 38 -13.25 14.60 3.76
CA THR A 38 -11.92 15.06 4.18
C THR A 38 -10.81 14.23 3.53
N ALA A 39 -10.96 12.91 3.47
CA ALA A 39 -9.97 12.03 2.83
C ALA A 39 -9.89 12.26 1.31
N GLN A 40 -11.02 12.50 0.65
CA GLN A 40 -11.07 12.87 -0.78
C GLN A 40 -10.33 14.18 -1.03
N ARG A 41 -10.60 15.22 -0.23
CA ARG A 41 -9.89 16.51 -0.34
C ARG A 41 -8.39 16.35 -0.17
N ILE A 42 -7.94 15.60 0.85
CA ILE A 42 -6.51 15.35 1.07
C ILE A 42 -5.85 14.70 -0.15
N LEU A 43 -6.50 13.72 -0.77
CA LEU A 43 -5.96 13.06 -1.96
C LEU A 43 -5.96 14.01 -3.18
N SER A 44 -7.04 14.77 -3.39
CA SER A 44 -7.16 15.75 -4.46
C SER A 44 -6.08 16.83 -4.35
N ASP A 45 -5.91 17.42 -3.16
CA ASP A 45 -4.86 18.40 -2.89
C ASP A 45 -3.45 17.82 -3.10
N ALA A 46 -3.24 16.56 -2.70
CA ALA A 46 -1.96 15.89 -2.91
C ALA A 46 -1.65 15.69 -4.41
N PHE A 47 -2.64 15.29 -5.19
CA PHE A 47 -2.48 15.14 -6.64
C PHE A 47 -2.26 16.48 -7.34
N SER A 48 -2.94 17.55 -6.92
CA SER A 48 -2.69 18.90 -7.43
C SER A 48 -1.25 19.33 -7.17
N LEU A 49 -0.74 19.12 -5.94
CA LEU A 49 0.65 19.42 -5.58
C LEU A 49 1.68 18.60 -6.39
N ILE A 50 1.37 17.35 -6.70
CA ILE A 50 2.22 16.50 -7.55
C ILE A 50 2.24 17.05 -8.97
N SER A 51 1.06 17.34 -9.56
CA SER A 51 0.97 17.90 -10.91
C SER A 51 1.69 19.25 -11.05
N GLU A 52 1.58 20.12 -10.04
CA GLU A 52 2.29 21.40 -10.01
C GLU A 52 3.83 21.23 -9.99
N ARG A 53 4.33 20.21 -9.28
CA ARG A 53 5.77 19.99 -9.12
C ARG A 53 6.40 19.19 -10.24
N THR A 54 5.68 18.23 -10.80
CA THR A 54 6.19 17.30 -11.81
C THR A 54 5.78 17.69 -13.23
N GLY A 55 4.74 18.52 -13.37
CA GLY A 55 4.15 18.86 -14.66
C GLY A 55 3.45 17.69 -15.35
N GLY A 56 3.35 16.53 -14.68
CA GLY A 56 2.80 15.30 -15.23
C GLY A 56 1.42 14.93 -14.66
N ASN A 57 0.91 13.77 -15.12
CA ASN A 57 -0.34 13.20 -14.63
C ASN A 57 -0.14 12.53 -13.28
N ALA A 58 -0.68 13.14 -12.21
CA ALA A 58 -0.55 12.61 -10.85
C ALA A 58 -1.18 11.22 -10.66
N VAL A 59 -2.19 10.86 -11.46
CA VAL A 59 -2.83 9.54 -11.37
C VAL A 59 -1.92 8.44 -11.90
N GLU A 60 -1.25 8.66 -13.02
CA GLU A 60 -0.27 7.72 -13.59
C GLU A 60 0.94 7.55 -12.67
N LEU A 61 1.43 8.66 -12.11
CA LEU A 61 2.49 8.62 -11.10
C LEU A 61 2.05 7.77 -9.90
N PHE A 62 0.84 8.00 -9.38
CA PHE A 62 0.31 7.22 -8.26
C PHE A 62 0.17 5.73 -8.58
N GLU A 63 -0.19 5.34 -9.80
CA GLU A 63 -0.24 3.93 -10.21
C GLU A 63 1.15 3.29 -10.20
N THR A 64 2.15 4.05 -10.65
CA THR A 64 3.56 3.65 -10.59
C THR A 64 4.04 3.49 -9.13
N ASP A 65 3.68 4.43 -8.24
CA ASP A 65 3.98 4.38 -6.81
C ASP A 65 3.44 3.12 -6.15
N VAL A 66 2.17 2.82 -6.41
CA VAL A 66 1.53 1.62 -5.86
C VAL A 66 2.24 0.36 -6.38
N LYS A 67 2.62 0.33 -7.65
CA LYS A 67 3.37 -0.77 -8.25
C LYS A 67 4.75 -0.91 -7.59
N ASN A 68 5.49 0.19 -7.43
CA ASN A 68 6.80 0.22 -6.80
C ASN A 68 6.76 -0.19 -5.32
N ALA A 69 5.70 0.16 -4.58
CA ALA A 69 5.54 -0.20 -3.18
C ALA A 69 4.93 -1.60 -2.97
N THR A 70 4.44 -2.27 -4.03
CA THR A 70 3.76 -3.57 -3.90
C THR A 70 4.76 -4.71 -3.69
N PRO A 71 4.69 -5.46 -2.57
CA PRO A 71 5.55 -6.61 -2.36
C PRO A 71 5.07 -7.83 -3.14
N LEU A 72 6.02 -8.60 -3.68
CA LEU A 72 5.78 -9.88 -4.36
C LEU A 72 5.79 -11.05 -3.39
N VAL A 73 6.57 -10.95 -2.31
CA VAL A 73 6.72 -11.99 -1.28
C VAL A 73 6.57 -11.39 0.11
N GLU A 74 6.01 -12.16 1.03
CA GLU A 74 5.94 -11.84 2.46
C GLU A 74 6.35 -13.04 3.29
N VAL A 75 6.70 -12.80 4.55
CA VAL A 75 6.99 -13.87 5.50
C VAL A 75 5.77 -14.09 6.40
N ARG A 76 5.36 -15.33 6.54
CA ARG A 76 4.28 -15.72 7.48
C ARG A 76 4.78 -16.72 8.50
N ALA A 77 4.44 -16.49 9.75
CA ALA A 77 4.70 -17.42 10.81
C ALA A 77 3.82 -18.67 10.64
N ARG A 78 4.46 -19.87 10.62
CA ARG A 78 3.79 -21.17 10.68
C ARG A 78 4.33 -21.99 11.82
N ARG A 79 3.45 -22.70 12.51
CA ARG A 79 3.81 -23.58 13.60
C ARG A 79 3.95 -25.01 13.08
N VAL A 80 5.14 -25.57 13.20
CA VAL A 80 5.44 -26.95 12.78
C VAL A 80 6.14 -27.65 13.92
N GLY A 81 5.56 -28.75 14.41
CA GLY A 81 6.15 -29.55 15.50
C GLY A 81 6.39 -28.76 16.80
N GLY A 82 5.56 -27.74 17.09
CA GLY A 82 5.71 -26.89 18.30
C GLY A 82 6.60 -25.66 18.11
N ALA A 83 7.49 -25.63 17.13
CA ALA A 83 8.31 -24.46 16.79
C ALA A 83 7.62 -23.55 15.76
N THR A 84 7.87 -22.24 15.85
CA THR A 84 7.31 -21.26 14.91
C THR A 84 8.38 -20.86 13.91
N TYR A 85 8.12 -21.14 12.63
CA TYR A 85 8.99 -20.80 11.51
C TYR A 85 8.43 -19.66 10.71
N GLN A 86 9.31 -18.79 10.23
CA GLN A 86 8.98 -17.69 9.32
C GLN A 86 9.07 -18.20 7.88
N VAL A 87 7.92 -18.49 7.27
CA VAL A 87 7.85 -19.12 5.94
C VAL A 87 7.60 -18.07 4.88
N PRO A 88 8.47 -17.95 3.85
CA PRO A 88 8.26 -17.03 2.73
C PRO A 88 7.11 -17.54 1.84
N MET A 89 6.19 -16.65 1.51
CA MET A 89 5.03 -16.93 0.68
C MET A 89 4.82 -15.83 -0.35
N GLU A 90 4.37 -16.20 -1.54
CA GLU A 90 3.94 -15.24 -2.55
C GLU A 90 2.72 -14.46 -2.11
N VAL A 91 2.69 -13.17 -2.43
CA VAL A 91 1.59 -12.28 -2.08
C VAL A 91 0.63 -12.19 -3.27
N ARG A 92 -0.65 -12.51 -3.05
CA ARG A 92 -1.68 -12.30 -4.06
C ARG A 92 -1.79 -10.81 -4.39
N GLN A 93 -2.00 -10.46 -5.65
CA GLN A 93 -2.03 -9.08 -6.15
C GLN A 93 -2.93 -8.15 -5.31
N GLU A 94 -4.15 -8.57 -4.98
CA GLU A 94 -5.07 -7.77 -4.16
C GLU A 94 -4.51 -7.46 -2.76
N ARG A 95 -3.80 -8.42 -2.17
CA ARG A 95 -3.16 -8.25 -0.86
C ARG A 95 -1.95 -7.35 -0.98
N GLY A 96 -1.12 -7.53 -2.02
CA GLY A 96 0.03 -6.68 -2.29
C GLY A 96 -0.36 -5.22 -2.43
N THR A 97 -1.35 -4.93 -3.27
CA THR A 97 -1.91 -3.58 -3.43
C THR A 97 -2.42 -3.01 -2.10
N ALA A 98 -3.15 -3.82 -1.31
CA ALA A 98 -3.64 -3.36 -0.01
C ALA A 98 -2.52 -3.06 1.00
N MET A 99 -1.40 -3.81 0.92
CA MET A 99 -0.20 -3.57 1.74
C MET A 99 0.52 -2.30 1.30
N ALA A 100 0.72 -2.10 0.00
CA ALA A 100 1.33 -0.90 -0.58
C ALA A 100 0.59 0.37 -0.15
N LEU A 101 -0.72 0.42 -0.36
CA LEU A 101 -1.55 1.55 0.06
C LEU A 101 -1.49 1.81 1.58
N ARG A 102 -1.42 0.75 2.39
CA ARG A 102 -1.25 0.89 3.84
C ARG A 102 0.10 1.51 4.18
N TRP A 103 1.18 1.05 3.56
CA TRP A 103 2.52 1.57 3.82
C TRP A 103 2.64 3.03 3.38
N LEU A 104 2.19 3.38 2.18
CA LEU A 104 2.15 4.76 1.69
C LEU A 104 1.46 5.68 2.70
N VAL A 105 0.27 5.32 3.19
CA VAL A 105 -0.45 6.13 4.20
C VAL A 105 0.29 6.18 5.54
N THR A 106 0.84 5.05 6.00
CA THR A 106 1.53 4.99 7.29
C THR A 106 2.78 5.85 7.29
N PHE A 107 3.60 5.74 6.26
CA PHE A 107 4.83 6.53 6.15
C PHE A 107 4.57 8.00 5.83
N SER A 108 3.55 8.31 5.01
CA SER A 108 3.11 9.71 4.84
C SER A 108 2.74 10.35 6.19
N ARG A 109 2.02 9.64 7.06
CA ARG A 109 1.68 10.15 8.40
C ARG A 109 2.91 10.39 9.28
N ALA A 110 3.94 9.56 9.14
CA ALA A 110 5.17 9.67 9.91
C ALA A 110 6.11 10.79 9.41
N ARG A 111 5.91 11.29 8.18
CA ARG A 111 6.72 12.39 7.63
C ARG A 111 6.52 13.70 8.38
N ASN A 112 7.55 14.52 8.40
CA ASN A 112 7.46 15.90 8.82
C ASN A 112 6.72 16.74 7.76
N GLY A 113 5.90 17.70 8.16
CA GLY A 113 5.16 18.58 7.25
C GLY A 113 3.94 19.18 7.91
N LYS A 114 3.43 20.26 7.33
CA LYS A 114 2.31 21.04 7.90
C LYS A 114 0.95 20.36 7.66
N SER A 115 0.70 19.81 6.48
CA SER A 115 -0.57 19.19 6.11
C SER A 115 -0.40 17.74 5.66
N MET A 116 -1.46 16.94 5.78
CA MET A 116 -1.44 15.54 5.32
C MET A 116 -1.32 15.44 3.80
N SER A 117 -1.88 16.40 3.05
CA SER A 117 -1.75 16.46 1.58
C SER A 117 -0.29 16.65 1.15
N GLN A 118 0.45 17.55 1.80
CA GLN A 118 1.89 17.74 1.54
C GLN A 118 2.72 16.50 1.89
N LYS A 119 2.44 15.87 3.03
CA LYS A 119 3.11 14.65 3.48
C LYS A 119 2.87 13.50 2.50
N LEU A 120 1.63 13.35 2.04
CA LEU A 120 1.25 12.33 1.09
C LEU A 120 1.90 12.57 -0.28
N ALA A 121 1.83 13.80 -0.81
CA ALA A 121 2.48 14.16 -2.06
C ALA A 121 3.99 13.89 -2.03
N GLY A 122 4.67 14.22 -0.93
CA GLY A 122 6.08 13.93 -0.77
C GLY A 122 6.40 12.44 -0.76
N GLU A 123 5.61 11.60 -0.07
CA GLU A 123 5.84 10.15 -0.07
C GLU A 123 5.57 9.52 -1.44
N LEU A 124 4.54 9.98 -2.15
CA LEU A 124 4.23 9.52 -3.49
C LEU A 124 5.36 9.87 -4.47
N MET A 125 5.83 11.10 -4.51
CA MET A 125 6.94 11.49 -5.38
C MET A 125 8.23 10.69 -5.10
N ASP A 126 8.54 10.41 -3.83
CA ASP A 126 9.70 9.59 -3.48
C ASP A 126 9.49 8.13 -3.92
N ALA A 127 8.28 7.59 -3.76
CA ALA A 127 7.96 6.22 -4.17
C ALA A 127 7.99 6.04 -5.71
N ALA A 128 7.61 7.07 -6.48
CA ALA A 128 7.75 7.08 -7.94
C ALA A 128 9.21 6.92 -8.36
N ASN A 129 10.12 7.57 -7.65
CA ASN A 129 11.56 7.51 -7.87
C ASN A 129 12.23 6.29 -7.20
N GLU A 130 11.45 5.27 -6.83
CA GLU A 130 11.91 4.07 -6.11
C GLU A 130 12.67 4.38 -4.80
N THR A 131 12.41 5.52 -4.22
CA THR A 131 12.95 5.96 -2.94
C THR A 131 11.84 6.04 -1.88
N GLY A 132 12.13 6.51 -0.72
CA GLY A 132 11.12 6.69 0.32
C GLY A 132 10.89 5.47 1.21
N SER A 133 10.18 5.71 2.31
CA SER A 133 10.01 4.73 3.39
C SER A 133 9.11 3.56 3.01
N ALA A 134 8.14 3.78 2.12
CA ALA A 134 7.25 2.71 1.65
C ALA A 134 7.98 1.70 0.77
N VAL A 135 8.84 2.18 -0.14
CA VAL A 135 9.68 1.32 -0.99
C VAL A 135 10.72 0.58 -0.15
N LYS A 136 11.38 1.27 0.78
CA LYS A 136 12.30 0.63 1.73
C LYS A 136 11.61 -0.49 2.52
N LYS A 137 10.36 -0.30 2.94
CA LYS A 137 9.58 -1.35 3.62
C LYS A 137 9.33 -2.57 2.73
N ARG A 138 9.06 -2.36 1.42
CA ARG A 138 8.98 -3.46 0.44
C ARG A 138 10.29 -4.24 0.39
N GLU A 139 11.41 -3.53 0.25
CA GLU A 139 12.74 -4.14 0.20
C GLU A 139 13.07 -4.94 1.47
N ASP A 140 12.81 -4.36 2.65
CA ASP A 140 13.02 -5.05 3.92
C ASP A 140 12.17 -6.33 4.00
N THR A 141 10.94 -6.29 3.49
CA THR A 141 10.06 -7.47 3.44
C THR A 141 10.62 -8.55 2.51
N HIS A 142 11.14 -8.14 1.33
CA HIS A 142 11.80 -9.05 0.39
C HIS A 142 13.09 -9.64 0.96
N LYS A 143 13.95 -8.82 1.61
CA LYS A 143 15.17 -9.29 2.30
C LYS A 143 14.84 -10.30 3.40
N MET A 144 13.79 -10.04 4.19
CA MET A 144 13.33 -11.00 5.20
C MET A 144 12.87 -12.32 4.57
N ALA A 145 12.16 -12.28 3.45
CA ALA A 145 11.71 -13.48 2.74
C ALA A 145 12.89 -14.26 2.17
N GLU A 146 13.90 -13.58 1.65
CA GLU A 146 15.12 -14.20 1.12
C GLU A 146 15.93 -14.86 2.22
N ALA A 147 16.15 -14.18 3.34
CA ALA A 147 16.84 -14.74 4.50
C ALA A 147 16.18 -16.01 5.07
N ASN A 148 14.86 -16.13 4.93
CA ASN A 148 14.08 -17.29 5.37
C ASN A 148 13.79 -18.31 4.25
N LYS A 149 14.46 -18.21 3.10
CA LYS A 149 14.23 -19.08 1.93
C LYS A 149 14.40 -20.57 2.25
N ALA A 150 15.28 -20.93 3.20
CA ALA A 150 15.47 -22.29 3.65
C ALA A 150 14.18 -22.95 4.20
N PHE A 151 13.24 -22.17 4.73
CA PHE A 151 11.97 -22.65 5.27
C PHE A 151 10.83 -22.68 4.24
N ALA A 152 11.11 -22.43 2.97
CA ALA A 152 10.08 -22.40 1.91
C ALA A 152 9.37 -23.74 1.74
N HIS A 153 10.00 -24.86 2.10
CA HIS A 153 9.40 -26.21 2.04
C HIS A 153 8.25 -26.41 3.04
N TYR A 154 8.09 -25.53 4.06
CA TYR A 154 6.95 -25.57 4.99
C TYR A 154 5.72 -24.81 4.47
N ARG A 155 5.59 -24.61 3.17
CA ARG A 155 4.52 -23.84 2.50
C ARG A 155 3.12 -24.48 2.54
N TYR A 156 2.96 -25.71 2.98
CA TYR A 156 1.69 -26.48 2.94
C TYR A 156 0.55 -25.87 3.76
#